data_16344c67bda4ea70b0c3799876204cd1
#
_entry.id   16344c67bda4ea70b0c3799876204cd1
#
_cell.length_a   1.000
_cell.length_b   1.000
_cell.length_c   1.000
_cell.angle_alpha   90.00
_cell.angle_beta   90.00
_cell.angle_gamma   90.00
#
_symmetry.space_group_name_H-M   'P 1'
#
loop_
_entity.id
_entity.type
_entity.pdbx_description
1 polymer ?
#
loop_
_entity_poly.entity_id
_entity_poly.type
_entity_poly.pdbx_seq_one_letter_code
_entity_poly.pdbx_strand_id
1 'polypeptide(L)'
;MSKFRANGKFLLTGEYLVLQGALALALPLKLGQSLEVNTLNINNGVVHWDAFTPKGFWFSAMLNKSDLTVRASDDMEKAEMLSKIFQVIKSLNPNILQENCDYSFTTHLEFDREWGLGSSSTLISCLSQWANVNPYEVLKQTMGGSGYDIACATALKPILYRLEDGNPIVEEVDFKPDFPDKLFFVYQNHKQNSGKEVKSFKERLKTSDFSSEIREVSVMSDILSGPCLAGFDDFCAIMEHHEEVVGKCICQNPLKSQFKDFQGVIKSLGAWGGDFFLAATKLPETEVRKYFQGKGLTTVFRYDEIVI
;
A
#
# COMPACT_ATOMS: atom_id res chain seq x y z
N MET A 1 6.17 -10.26 25.70
CA MET A 1 5.20 -9.93 24.62
C MET A 1 5.50 -8.54 24.10
N SER A 2 5.78 -8.42 22.81
CA SER A 2 5.99 -7.13 22.12
C SER A 2 4.94 -6.95 21.03
N LYS A 3 4.48 -5.70 20.83
CA LYS A 3 3.47 -5.37 19.83
C LYS A 3 3.99 -4.29 18.89
N PHE A 4 3.71 -4.47 17.61
CA PHE A 4 4.06 -3.56 16.53
C PHE A 4 2.84 -3.29 15.67
N ARG A 5 2.79 -2.16 15.01
CA ARG A 5 1.70 -1.83 14.09
C ARG A 5 2.22 -1.03 12.90
N ALA A 6 1.61 -1.27 11.76
CA ALA A 6 1.91 -0.57 10.53
C ALA A 6 0.60 -0.17 9.82
N ASN A 7 0.59 1.03 9.25
CA ASN A 7 -0.57 1.59 8.56
C ASN A 7 -0.68 1.07 7.12
N GLY A 8 -1.91 0.89 6.65
CA GLY A 8 -2.17 0.73 5.23
C GLY A 8 -1.91 2.01 4.43
N LYS A 9 -2.14 1.97 3.12
CA LYS A 9 -1.78 3.06 2.21
C LYS A 9 -2.75 3.23 1.05
N PHE A 10 -2.90 4.49 0.59
CA PHE A 10 -3.25 4.80 -0.79
C PHE A 10 -2.11 5.57 -1.46
N LEU A 11 -1.95 5.39 -2.76
CA LEU A 11 -1.13 6.24 -3.60
C LEU A 11 -2.09 7.17 -4.36
N LEU A 12 -2.10 8.46 -4.02
CA LEU A 12 -3.03 9.42 -4.60
C LEU A 12 -2.53 9.94 -5.95
N THR A 13 -1.21 10.13 -6.07
CA THR A 13 -0.55 10.54 -7.32
C THR A 13 0.76 9.78 -7.51
N GLY A 14 1.27 9.75 -8.73
CA GLY A 14 2.59 9.20 -9.03
C GLY A 14 2.61 7.70 -9.32
N GLU A 15 1.44 7.06 -9.52
CA GLU A 15 1.36 5.64 -9.85
C GLU A 15 2.30 5.29 -11.02
N TYR A 16 3.04 4.21 -10.90
CA TYR A 16 4.07 3.74 -11.84
C TYR A 16 5.27 4.69 -12.00
N LEU A 17 5.04 5.99 -12.20
CA LEU A 17 6.10 6.98 -12.46
C LEU A 17 7.00 7.21 -11.24
N VAL A 18 6.51 6.94 -10.03
CA VAL A 18 7.31 6.93 -8.79
C VAL A 18 8.50 5.98 -8.86
N LEU A 19 8.42 4.91 -9.66
CA LEU A 19 9.54 3.99 -9.92
C LEU A 19 10.70 4.66 -10.67
N GLN A 20 10.43 5.81 -11.30
CA GLN A 20 11.38 6.60 -12.07
C GLN A 20 11.65 7.99 -11.44
N GLY A 21 11.33 8.13 -10.15
CA GLY A 21 11.62 9.34 -9.39
C GLY A 21 10.58 10.44 -9.46
N ALA A 22 9.37 10.19 -10.03
CA ALA A 22 8.27 11.15 -9.91
C ALA A 22 7.94 11.39 -8.44
N LEU A 23 7.66 12.65 -8.08
CA LEU A 23 7.12 12.98 -6.78
C LEU A 23 5.69 12.44 -6.69
N ALA A 24 5.41 11.67 -5.67
CA ALA A 24 4.12 11.03 -5.43
C ALA A 24 3.54 11.49 -4.10
N LEU A 25 2.23 11.70 -4.05
CA LEU A 25 1.49 11.94 -2.82
C LEU A 25 0.85 10.63 -2.37
N ALA A 26 1.22 10.17 -1.18
CA ALA A 26 0.70 8.94 -0.61
C ALA A 26 0.02 9.20 0.74
N LEU A 27 -1.03 8.45 1.01
CA LEU A 27 -1.90 8.62 2.16
C LEU A 27 -1.79 7.40 3.09
N PRO A 28 -1.26 7.55 4.31
CA PRO A 28 -1.33 6.52 5.33
C PRO A 28 -2.78 6.36 5.80
N LEU A 29 -3.18 5.13 6.10
CA LEU A 29 -4.56 4.79 6.43
C LEU A 29 -4.71 4.46 7.91
N LYS A 30 -5.91 4.72 8.44
CA LYS A 30 -6.32 4.31 9.80
C LYS A 30 -6.35 2.79 9.95
N LEU A 31 -6.68 2.07 8.88
CA LEU A 31 -6.61 0.62 8.81
C LEU A 31 -5.17 0.16 8.53
N GLY A 32 -4.74 -0.87 9.23
CA GLY A 32 -3.38 -1.36 9.13
C GLY A 32 -3.25 -2.84 9.47
N GLN A 33 -2.09 -3.20 9.99
CA GLN A 33 -1.78 -4.55 10.48
C GLN A 33 -1.01 -4.45 11.78
N SER A 34 -1.38 -5.28 12.76
CA SER A 34 -0.60 -5.46 13.98
C SER A 34 0.16 -6.79 13.97
N LEU A 35 1.27 -6.80 14.69
CA LEU A 35 2.10 -7.97 14.95
C LEU A 35 2.32 -8.09 16.46
N GLU A 36 2.01 -9.24 17.01
CA GLU A 36 2.36 -9.64 18.38
C GLU A 36 3.45 -10.70 18.34
N VAL A 37 4.50 -10.51 19.15
CA VAL A 37 5.62 -11.45 19.26
C VAL A 37 5.77 -11.91 20.71
N ASN A 38 5.71 -13.21 20.92
CA ASN A 38 5.89 -13.84 22.22
C ASN A 38 7.08 -14.82 22.18
N THR A 39 7.88 -14.83 23.23
CA THR A 39 8.84 -15.89 23.51
C THR A 39 8.16 -16.99 24.32
N LEU A 40 8.38 -18.24 23.94
CA LEU A 40 7.83 -19.40 24.60
C LEU A 40 8.93 -20.09 25.43
N ASN A 41 8.61 -20.45 26.69
CA ASN A 41 9.56 -21.13 27.57
C ASN A 41 9.74 -22.65 27.22
N ILE A 42 9.78 -22.92 25.94
CA ILE A 42 10.07 -24.24 25.35
C ILE A 42 11.12 -24.02 24.26
N ASN A 43 11.89 -25.04 23.94
CA ASN A 43 12.95 -24.97 22.93
C ASN A 43 12.88 -26.18 22.00
N ASN A 44 11.88 -26.20 21.13
CA ASN A 44 11.72 -27.22 20.09
C ASN A 44 12.40 -26.83 18.77
N GLY A 45 13.06 -25.66 18.76
CA GLY A 45 13.72 -25.10 17.59
C GLY A 45 12.75 -24.60 16.52
N VAL A 46 11.61 -24.00 16.93
CA VAL A 46 10.57 -23.58 16.01
C VAL A 46 10.17 -22.11 16.16
N VAL A 47 9.70 -21.54 15.07
CA VAL A 47 8.98 -20.28 14.99
C VAL A 47 7.56 -20.59 14.55
N HIS A 48 6.59 -20.24 15.38
CA HIS A 48 5.17 -20.38 15.09
C HIS A 48 4.65 -19.08 14.50
N TRP A 49 3.80 -19.18 13.50
CA TRP A 49 3.14 -18.07 12.83
C TRP A 49 1.64 -18.31 12.68
N ASP A 50 0.83 -17.36 13.16
CA ASP A 50 -0.62 -17.34 12.96
C ASP A 50 -1.04 -15.99 12.39
N ALA A 51 -1.84 -16.00 11.33
CA ALA A 51 -2.33 -14.81 10.68
C ALA A 51 -3.86 -14.75 10.69
N PHE A 52 -4.38 -13.57 11.01
CA PHE A 52 -5.81 -13.29 11.08
C PHE A 52 -6.19 -12.10 10.18
N THR A 53 -7.41 -12.15 9.67
CA THR A 53 -8.07 -11.09 8.92
C THR A 53 -9.36 -10.71 9.61
N PRO A 54 -10.08 -9.65 9.20
CA PRO A 54 -11.42 -9.36 9.72
C PRO A 54 -12.43 -10.52 9.56
N LYS A 55 -12.15 -11.45 8.64
CA LYS A 55 -12.95 -12.67 8.42
C LYS A 55 -12.55 -13.85 9.32
N GLY A 56 -11.59 -13.66 10.21
CA GLY A 56 -11.07 -14.67 11.11
C GLY A 56 -9.69 -15.21 10.71
N PHE A 57 -9.39 -16.43 11.13
CA PHE A 57 -8.13 -17.11 10.85
C PHE A 57 -7.86 -17.17 9.33
N TRP A 58 -6.61 -16.91 8.96
CA TRP A 58 -6.21 -16.85 7.55
C TRP A 58 -5.25 -17.99 7.19
N PHE A 59 -4.08 -18.06 7.84
CA PHE A 59 -3.15 -19.17 7.65
C PHE A 59 -2.19 -19.29 8.81
N SER A 60 -1.60 -20.49 8.96
CA SER A 60 -0.51 -20.75 9.90
C SER A 60 0.72 -21.32 9.20
N ALA A 61 1.86 -21.08 9.81
CA ALA A 61 3.13 -21.69 9.42
C ALA A 61 3.98 -22.02 10.64
N MET A 62 4.81 -23.02 10.49
CA MET A 62 5.85 -23.38 11.43
C MET A 62 7.18 -23.41 10.67
N LEU A 63 8.15 -22.62 11.12
CA LEU A 63 9.48 -22.59 10.52
C LEU A 63 10.50 -23.23 11.48
N ASN A 64 11.52 -23.86 10.94
CA ASN A 64 12.69 -24.28 11.70
C ASN A 64 13.47 -23.02 12.11
N LYS A 65 13.73 -22.85 13.40
CA LYS A 65 14.42 -21.65 13.92
C LYS A 65 15.87 -21.54 13.43
N SER A 66 16.53 -22.66 13.18
CA SER A 66 17.93 -22.71 12.76
C SER A 66 18.18 -22.08 11.39
N ASP A 67 17.42 -22.50 10.39
CA ASP A 67 17.59 -22.14 8.97
C ASP A 67 16.40 -21.44 8.35
N LEU A 68 15.31 -21.29 9.13
CA LEU A 68 14.06 -20.62 8.73
C LEU A 68 13.33 -21.30 7.57
N THR A 69 13.64 -22.55 7.27
CA THR A 69 12.89 -23.35 6.30
C THR A 69 11.50 -23.70 6.83
N VAL A 70 10.54 -23.85 5.92
CA VAL A 70 9.17 -24.22 6.28
C VAL A 70 9.14 -25.67 6.78
N ARG A 71 8.65 -25.88 8.00
CA ARG A 71 8.44 -27.19 8.60
C ARG A 71 7.03 -27.72 8.36
N ALA A 72 6.03 -26.84 8.48
CA ALA A 72 4.63 -27.13 8.22
C ALA A 72 3.86 -25.85 7.91
N SER A 73 2.81 -25.92 7.11
CA SER A 73 1.87 -24.83 6.87
C SER A 73 0.59 -25.37 6.22
N ASP A 74 -0.51 -24.65 6.39
CA ASP A 74 -1.76 -24.82 5.64
C ASP A 74 -1.78 -24.02 4.31
N ASP A 75 -0.77 -23.13 4.08
CA ASP A 75 -0.55 -22.39 2.83
C ASP A 75 0.96 -22.27 2.55
N MET A 76 1.48 -23.20 1.74
CA MET A 76 2.92 -23.31 1.48
C MET A 76 3.47 -22.10 0.75
N GLU A 77 2.74 -21.51 -0.20
CA GLU A 77 3.21 -20.33 -0.97
C GLU A 77 3.46 -19.14 -0.04
N LYS A 78 2.53 -18.89 0.89
CA LYS A 78 2.68 -17.83 1.89
C LYS A 78 3.77 -18.14 2.91
N ALA A 79 3.89 -19.39 3.32
CA ALA A 79 4.93 -19.83 4.25
C ALA A 79 6.34 -19.68 3.65
N GLU A 80 6.52 -19.99 2.37
CA GLU A 80 7.80 -19.80 1.67
C GLU A 80 8.18 -18.32 1.55
N MET A 81 7.19 -17.45 1.25
CA MET A 81 7.43 -16.00 1.25
C MET A 81 7.79 -15.50 2.65
N LEU A 82 7.10 -15.95 3.67
CA LEU A 82 7.38 -15.62 5.07
C LEU A 82 8.79 -16.10 5.48
N SER A 83 9.15 -17.34 5.13
CA SER A 83 10.49 -17.89 5.31
C SER A 83 11.56 -17.00 4.70
N LYS A 84 11.37 -16.59 3.44
CA LYS A 84 12.29 -15.67 2.74
C LYS A 84 12.43 -14.34 3.47
N ILE A 85 11.34 -13.76 3.96
CA ILE A 85 11.38 -12.50 4.73
C ILE A 85 12.21 -12.69 6.01
N PHE A 86 11.97 -13.75 6.77
CA PHE A 86 12.74 -14.06 7.98
C PHE A 86 14.22 -14.31 7.70
N GLN A 87 14.58 -15.01 6.61
CA GLN A 87 15.96 -15.24 6.20
C GLN A 87 16.69 -13.93 5.91
N VAL A 88 16.03 -13.01 5.16
CA VAL A 88 16.58 -11.67 4.90
C VAL A 88 16.76 -10.89 6.20
N ILE A 89 15.74 -10.85 7.05
CA ILE A 89 15.81 -10.16 8.34
C ILE A 89 16.94 -10.73 9.21
N LYS A 90 17.08 -12.05 9.28
CA LYS A 90 18.19 -12.70 10.03
C LYS A 90 19.55 -12.40 9.45
N SER A 91 19.68 -12.23 8.14
CA SER A 91 20.93 -11.80 7.51
C SER A 91 21.32 -10.36 7.85
N LEU A 92 20.31 -9.47 8.02
CA LEU A 92 20.51 -8.06 8.42
C LEU A 92 20.73 -7.91 9.93
N ASN A 93 20.11 -8.75 10.74
CA ASN A 93 20.30 -8.79 12.19
C ASN A 93 20.42 -10.25 12.68
N PRO A 94 21.66 -10.80 12.77
CA PRO A 94 21.86 -12.19 13.23
C PRO A 94 21.44 -12.48 14.67
N ASN A 95 21.24 -11.44 15.50
CA ASN A 95 20.93 -11.57 16.92
C ASN A 95 19.44 -11.80 17.22
N ILE A 96 18.58 -11.87 16.19
CA ILE A 96 17.17 -12.23 16.36
C ILE A 96 17.02 -13.75 16.61
N LEU A 97 15.90 -14.16 17.18
CA LEU A 97 15.54 -15.56 17.40
C LEU A 97 16.56 -16.32 18.28
N GLN A 98 16.71 -15.86 19.53
CA GLN A 98 17.62 -16.43 20.54
C GLN A 98 17.50 -17.96 20.65
N GLU A 99 18.60 -18.63 20.97
CA GLU A 99 18.68 -20.10 20.93
C GLU A 99 17.82 -20.82 21.97
N ASN A 100 17.58 -20.22 23.14
CA ASN A 100 17.01 -20.89 24.30
C ASN A 100 15.48 -20.87 24.41
N CYS A 101 14.76 -20.37 23.42
CA CYS A 101 13.29 -20.30 23.43
C CYS A 101 12.73 -20.41 22.03
N ASP A 102 11.50 -20.84 21.91
CA ASP A 102 10.72 -20.75 20.69
C ASP A 102 10.01 -19.39 20.60
N TYR A 103 9.49 -19.07 19.43
CA TYR A 103 8.79 -17.83 19.18
C TYR A 103 7.41 -18.08 18.60
N SER A 104 6.45 -17.26 19.01
CA SER A 104 5.12 -17.21 18.41
C SER A 104 4.87 -15.79 17.88
N PHE A 105 4.56 -15.69 16.61
CA PHE A 105 4.19 -14.47 15.91
C PHE A 105 2.72 -14.55 15.54
N THR A 106 1.95 -13.52 15.89
CA THR A 106 0.53 -13.44 15.54
C THR A 106 0.27 -12.12 14.85
N THR A 107 -0.31 -12.15 13.65
CA THR A 107 -0.70 -10.94 12.91
C THR A 107 -2.20 -10.79 12.82
N HIS A 108 -2.67 -9.56 12.95
CA HIS A 108 -4.05 -9.17 12.73
C HIS A 108 -4.12 -8.08 11.68
N LEU A 109 -4.68 -8.40 10.53
CA LEU A 109 -4.98 -7.45 9.47
C LEU A 109 -6.33 -6.78 9.77
N GLU A 110 -6.40 -5.44 9.71
CA GLU A 110 -7.60 -4.66 10.01
C GLU A 110 -8.49 -4.43 8.78
N PHE A 111 -8.06 -4.89 7.61
CA PHE A 111 -8.78 -4.78 6.33
C PHE A 111 -8.81 -6.10 5.57
N ASP A 112 -9.71 -6.22 4.62
CA ASP A 112 -9.75 -7.42 3.77
C ASP A 112 -8.49 -7.49 2.91
N ARG A 113 -7.84 -8.65 2.89
CA ARG A 113 -6.61 -8.88 2.13
C ARG A 113 -6.74 -8.60 0.63
N GLU A 114 -7.97 -8.66 0.11
CA GLU A 114 -8.27 -8.39 -1.29
C GLU A 114 -8.36 -6.89 -1.62
N TRP A 115 -8.31 -6.00 -0.61
CA TRP A 115 -8.46 -4.56 -0.81
C TRP A 115 -7.21 -3.84 -1.35
N GLY A 116 -6.05 -4.49 -1.44
CA GLY A 116 -4.85 -3.86 -1.98
C GLY A 116 -4.27 -2.73 -1.13
N LEU A 117 -4.63 -2.65 0.15
CA LEU A 117 -4.20 -1.57 1.07
C LEU A 117 -2.79 -1.76 1.65
N GLY A 118 -2.02 -2.74 1.15
CA GLY A 118 -0.61 -2.92 1.50
C GLY A 118 -0.34 -3.95 2.59
N SER A 119 -1.04 -5.09 2.60
CA SER A 119 -0.80 -6.18 3.58
C SER A 119 0.65 -6.68 3.62
N SER A 120 1.34 -6.69 2.48
CA SER A 120 2.73 -7.11 2.40
C SER A 120 3.70 -6.09 3.00
N SER A 121 3.51 -4.81 2.70
CA SER A 121 4.35 -3.74 3.24
C SER A 121 4.14 -3.52 4.73
N THR A 122 2.90 -3.64 5.22
CA THR A 122 2.61 -3.60 6.66
C THR A 122 3.26 -4.78 7.39
N LEU A 123 3.28 -5.97 6.80
CA LEU A 123 3.98 -7.14 7.34
C LEU A 123 5.49 -6.89 7.43
N ILE A 124 6.11 -6.46 6.32
CA ILE A 124 7.55 -6.14 6.29
C ILE A 124 7.88 -5.07 7.33
N SER A 125 7.07 -4.01 7.40
CA SER A 125 7.28 -2.93 8.37
C SER A 125 7.22 -3.43 9.82
N CYS A 126 6.19 -4.22 10.19
CA CYS A 126 6.06 -4.77 11.54
C CYS A 126 7.24 -5.70 11.91
N LEU A 127 7.63 -6.59 11.00
CA LEU A 127 8.76 -7.51 11.22
C LEU A 127 10.10 -6.74 11.30
N SER A 128 10.28 -5.71 10.48
CA SER A 128 11.48 -4.87 10.52
C SER A 128 11.58 -4.05 11.81
N GLN A 129 10.45 -3.53 12.32
CA GLN A 129 10.40 -2.88 13.63
C GLN A 129 10.80 -3.86 14.74
N TRP A 130 10.23 -5.07 14.75
CA TRP A 130 10.56 -6.11 15.72
C TRP A 130 12.06 -6.47 15.69
N ALA A 131 12.60 -6.64 14.50
CA ALA A 131 13.98 -7.06 14.31
C ALA A 131 15.00 -5.92 14.35
N ASN A 132 14.55 -4.66 14.43
CA ASN A 132 15.39 -3.46 14.32
C ASN A 132 16.28 -3.46 13.08
N VAL A 133 15.68 -3.66 11.89
CA VAL A 133 16.34 -3.63 10.58
C VAL A 133 15.68 -2.62 9.65
N ASN A 134 16.39 -2.23 8.58
CA ASN A 134 15.86 -1.31 7.58
C ASN A 134 14.78 -2.01 6.72
N PRO A 135 13.50 -1.58 6.76
CA PRO A 135 12.43 -2.23 6.01
C PRO A 135 12.58 -2.10 4.48
N TYR A 136 13.26 -1.08 3.99
CA TYR A 136 13.51 -0.93 2.55
C TYR A 136 14.49 -1.98 2.03
N GLU A 137 15.49 -2.36 2.83
CA GLU A 137 16.42 -3.45 2.49
C GLU A 137 15.70 -4.80 2.48
N VAL A 138 14.79 -5.03 3.43
CA VAL A 138 13.94 -6.23 3.45
C VAL A 138 13.04 -6.27 2.21
N LEU A 139 12.36 -5.16 1.89
CA LEU A 139 11.51 -5.06 0.70
C LEU A 139 12.31 -5.34 -0.59
N LYS A 140 13.46 -4.71 -0.74
CA LYS A 140 14.33 -4.84 -1.93
C LYS A 140 14.76 -6.29 -2.20
N GLN A 141 15.09 -7.03 -1.15
CA GLN A 141 15.57 -8.42 -1.26
C GLN A 141 14.43 -9.44 -1.33
N THR A 142 13.17 -9.05 -1.08
CA THR A 142 12.02 -9.96 -1.06
C THR A 142 11.03 -9.68 -2.20
N MET A 143 10.25 -8.64 -2.09
CA MET A 143 9.12 -8.33 -2.97
C MET A 143 9.44 -7.25 -4.01
N GLY A 144 10.42 -6.38 -3.72
CA GLY A 144 10.74 -5.21 -4.56
C GLY A 144 9.63 -4.16 -4.54
N GLY A 145 9.68 -3.25 -5.49
CA GLY A 145 8.74 -2.13 -5.58
C GLY A 145 9.44 -0.79 -5.39
N SER A 146 8.69 0.30 -5.30
CA SER A 146 9.23 1.65 -5.07
C SER A 146 9.48 1.93 -3.58
N GLY A 147 8.73 1.30 -2.68
CA GLY A 147 8.84 1.47 -1.23
C GLY A 147 7.98 2.60 -0.63
N TYR A 148 7.17 3.31 -1.39
CA TYR A 148 6.27 4.32 -0.83
C TYR A 148 5.31 3.73 0.21
N ASP A 149 4.92 2.50 0.03
CA ASP A 149 4.06 1.73 0.94
C ASP A 149 4.75 1.42 2.27
N ILE A 150 6.07 1.20 2.25
CA ILE A 150 6.90 1.12 3.47
C ILE A 150 6.95 2.48 4.18
N ALA A 151 7.07 3.58 3.43
CA ALA A 151 7.05 4.92 4.02
C ALA A 151 5.70 5.21 4.70
N CYS A 152 4.57 4.90 4.05
CA CYS A 152 3.23 5.04 4.64
C CYS A 152 3.03 4.20 5.90
N ALA A 153 3.67 3.03 5.99
CA ALA A 153 3.45 2.08 7.07
C ALA A 153 3.72 2.66 8.48
N THR A 154 4.59 3.66 8.58
CA THR A 154 4.93 4.33 9.86
C THR A 154 4.63 5.83 9.88
N ALA A 155 4.17 6.40 8.77
CA ALA A 155 3.82 7.81 8.68
C ALA A 155 2.56 8.14 9.50
N LEU A 156 2.57 9.33 10.12
CA LEU A 156 1.45 9.85 10.92
C LEU A 156 0.63 10.90 10.16
N LYS A 157 1.07 11.26 8.95
CA LYS A 157 0.46 12.23 8.06
C LYS A 157 0.62 11.76 6.61
N PRO A 158 -0.10 12.33 5.64
CA PRO A 158 0.22 12.19 4.22
C PRO A 158 1.69 12.50 3.93
N ILE A 159 2.25 11.81 2.96
CA ILE A 159 3.66 11.96 2.60
C ILE A 159 3.84 12.30 1.13
N LEU A 160 4.80 13.15 0.84
CA LEU A 160 5.46 13.21 -0.45
C LEU A 160 6.58 12.17 -0.47
N TYR A 161 6.62 11.42 -1.56
CA TYR A 161 7.58 10.34 -1.75
C TYR A 161 8.21 10.38 -3.14
N ARG A 162 9.51 10.20 -3.23
CA ARG A 162 10.22 9.96 -4.49
C ARG A 162 11.42 9.05 -4.28
N LEU A 163 11.88 8.47 -5.36
CA LEU A 163 13.20 7.81 -5.42
C LEU A 163 14.23 8.77 -6.03
N GLU A 164 15.33 9.00 -5.34
CA GLU A 164 16.48 9.75 -5.81
C GLU A 164 17.70 8.82 -5.80
N ASP A 165 18.21 8.52 -6.98
CA ASP A 165 19.29 7.52 -7.17
C ASP A 165 18.95 6.15 -6.53
N GLY A 166 17.66 5.78 -6.58
CA GLY A 166 17.15 4.54 -6.00
C GLY A 166 16.96 4.56 -4.48
N ASN A 167 17.23 5.70 -3.82
CA ASN A 167 17.02 5.89 -2.39
C ASN A 167 15.67 6.59 -2.13
N PRO A 168 14.91 6.17 -1.11
CA PRO A 168 13.67 6.81 -0.75
C PRO A 168 13.90 8.18 -0.12
N ILE A 169 13.24 9.21 -0.64
CA ILE A 169 13.11 10.53 -0.03
C ILE A 169 11.65 10.66 0.40
N VAL A 170 11.44 10.91 1.69
CA VAL A 170 10.12 10.96 2.33
C VAL A 170 9.97 12.28 3.08
N GLU A 171 8.87 12.97 2.86
CA GLU A 171 8.50 14.19 3.56
C GLU A 171 7.05 14.10 4.02
N GLU A 172 6.78 14.27 5.33
CA GLU A 172 5.41 14.39 5.82
C GLU A 172 4.85 15.77 5.46
N VAL A 173 3.61 15.80 4.95
CA VAL A 173 2.95 17.04 4.50
C VAL A 173 1.58 17.19 5.14
N ASP A 174 1.14 18.44 5.27
CA ASP A 174 -0.19 18.76 5.81
C ASP A 174 -1.26 18.76 4.69
N PHE A 175 -1.38 17.65 3.96
CA PHE A 175 -2.48 17.48 3.00
C PHE A 175 -3.79 17.21 3.75
N LYS A 176 -4.51 18.29 4.05
CA LYS A 176 -5.84 18.29 4.72
C LYS A 176 -6.82 19.07 3.86
N PRO A 177 -7.44 18.42 2.85
CA PRO A 177 -8.42 19.12 2.02
C PRO A 177 -9.60 19.61 2.88
N ASP A 178 -10.06 20.83 2.64
CA ASP A 178 -11.23 21.45 3.30
C ASP A 178 -12.58 20.89 2.81
N PHE A 179 -12.52 19.86 1.96
CA PHE A 179 -13.63 19.14 1.35
C PHE A 179 -13.59 17.62 1.55
N PRO A 180 -13.28 17.08 2.75
CA PRO A 180 -13.14 15.65 2.97
C PRO A 180 -14.46 14.88 2.75
N ASP A 181 -15.59 15.55 2.90
CA ASP A 181 -16.95 15.06 2.65
C ASP A 181 -17.28 14.85 1.17
N LYS A 182 -16.43 15.36 0.25
CA LYS A 182 -16.56 15.22 -1.21
C LYS A 182 -15.64 14.16 -1.81
N LEU A 183 -14.79 13.52 -0.99
CA LEU A 183 -13.82 12.51 -1.40
C LEU A 183 -14.20 11.13 -0.89
N PHE A 184 -14.37 10.19 -1.81
CA PHE A 184 -14.78 8.83 -1.53
C PHE A 184 -13.81 7.83 -2.14
N PHE A 185 -13.43 6.82 -1.38
CA PHE A 185 -12.62 5.68 -1.85
C PHE A 185 -13.54 4.48 -2.04
N VAL A 186 -13.59 3.97 -3.25
CA VAL A 186 -14.53 2.92 -3.67
C VAL A 186 -13.76 1.68 -4.09
N TYR A 187 -14.06 0.53 -3.50
CA TYR A 187 -13.46 -0.75 -3.85
C TYR A 187 -14.13 -1.36 -5.08
N GLN A 188 -13.33 -1.78 -6.06
CA GLN A 188 -13.79 -2.31 -7.33
C GLN A 188 -14.24 -3.79 -7.29
N ASN A 189 -14.30 -4.42 -6.11
CA ASN A 189 -14.55 -5.86 -5.93
C ASN A 189 -13.57 -6.78 -6.70
N HIS A 190 -12.43 -6.25 -7.09
CA HIS A 190 -11.40 -6.97 -7.80
C HIS A 190 -10.02 -6.53 -7.30
N LYS A 191 -9.20 -7.51 -6.89
CA LYS A 191 -7.82 -7.26 -6.47
C LYS A 191 -6.90 -7.25 -7.68
N GLN A 192 -6.06 -6.22 -7.78
CA GLN A 192 -5.05 -6.13 -8.83
C GLN A 192 -3.71 -6.72 -8.38
N ASN A 193 -3.03 -7.38 -9.33
CA ASN A 193 -1.68 -7.87 -9.10
C ASN A 193 -0.66 -6.78 -9.42
N SER A 194 -0.32 -5.98 -8.40
CA SER A 194 0.62 -4.86 -8.54
C SER A 194 1.99 -5.28 -9.10
N GLY A 195 2.48 -6.47 -8.75
CA GLY A 195 3.77 -6.96 -9.26
C GLY A 195 3.77 -7.20 -10.76
N LYS A 196 2.67 -7.72 -11.31
CA LYS A 196 2.49 -7.94 -12.75
C LYS A 196 2.42 -6.60 -13.50
N GLU A 197 1.66 -5.65 -12.98
CA GLU A 197 1.52 -4.33 -13.59
C GLU A 197 2.83 -3.53 -13.55
N VAL A 198 3.55 -3.54 -12.43
CA VAL A 198 4.88 -2.94 -12.32
C VAL A 198 5.87 -3.58 -13.31
N LYS A 199 5.81 -4.91 -13.50
CA LYS A 199 6.65 -5.59 -14.50
C LYS A 199 6.31 -5.13 -15.92
N SER A 200 5.04 -5.04 -16.26
CA SER A 200 4.57 -4.55 -17.56
C SER A 200 5.05 -3.11 -17.81
N PHE A 201 4.93 -2.22 -16.83
CA PHE A 201 5.42 -0.85 -16.94
C PHE A 201 6.95 -0.79 -17.14
N LYS A 202 7.73 -1.60 -16.39
CA LYS A 202 9.19 -1.69 -16.56
C LYS A 202 9.62 -2.12 -17.96
N GLU A 203 8.86 -2.98 -18.65
CA GLU A 203 9.13 -3.32 -20.04
C GLU A 203 8.92 -2.11 -20.97
N ARG A 204 7.91 -1.28 -20.70
CA ARG A 204 7.65 -0.07 -21.47
C ARG A 204 8.75 0.99 -21.32
N LEU A 205 9.35 1.10 -20.13
CA LEU A 205 10.50 1.99 -19.88
C LEU A 205 11.71 1.70 -20.78
N LYS A 206 11.81 0.49 -21.34
CA LYS A 206 12.90 0.15 -22.27
C LYS A 206 12.76 0.83 -23.63
N THR A 207 11.57 1.27 -24.00
CA THR A 207 11.24 1.78 -25.33
C THR A 207 10.63 3.17 -25.34
N SER A 208 10.31 3.73 -24.17
CA SER A 208 9.62 5.02 -24.04
C SER A 208 10.33 5.88 -22.99
N ASP A 209 10.46 7.16 -23.29
CA ASP A 209 10.91 8.19 -22.32
C ASP A 209 9.68 8.91 -21.75
N PHE A 210 9.55 8.87 -20.42
CA PHE A 210 8.48 9.50 -19.67
C PHE A 210 8.96 10.71 -18.85
N SER A 211 10.10 11.30 -19.21
CA SER A 211 10.68 12.43 -18.47
C SER A 211 9.77 13.64 -18.38
N SER A 212 8.91 13.85 -19.38
CA SER A 212 7.91 14.92 -19.38
C SER A 212 6.80 14.62 -18.38
N GLU A 213 6.24 13.44 -18.45
CA GLU A 213 5.13 12.97 -17.59
C GLU A 213 5.56 12.87 -16.11
N ILE A 214 6.82 12.46 -15.85
CA ILE A 214 7.41 12.46 -14.51
C ILE A 214 7.44 13.87 -13.93
N ARG A 215 7.88 14.87 -14.70
CA ARG A 215 7.87 16.27 -14.24
C ARG A 215 6.46 16.79 -14.02
N GLU A 216 5.56 16.50 -14.93
CA GLU A 216 4.16 16.94 -14.87
C GLU A 216 3.44 16.37 -13.64
N VAL A 217 3.56 15.07 -13.40
CA VAL A 217 3.00 14.40 -12.21
C VAL A 217 3.65 14.91 -10.91
N SER A 218 4.96 15.20 -10.94
CA SER A 218 5.64 15.76 -9.78
C SER A 218 5.12 17.15 -9.41
N VAL A 219 4.85 18.01 -10.41
CA VAL A 219 4.24 19.33 -10.19
C VAL A 219 2.82 19.19 -9.62
N MET A 220 2.01 18.25 -10.12
CA MET A 220 0.67 18.01 -9.58
C MET A 220 0.72 17.57 -8.11
N SER A 221 1.65 16.69 -7.75
CA SER A 221 1.83 16.22 -6.37
C SER A 221 2.25 17.35 -5.43
N ASP A 222 3.14 18.24 -5.90
CA ASP A 222 3.61 19.41 -5.17
C ASP A 222 2.47 20.41 -4.93
N ILE A 223 1.67 20.73 -5.97
CA ILE A 223 0.50 21.62 -5.86
C ILE A 223 -0.51 21.09 -4.85
N LEU A 224 -0.81 19.78 -4.90
CA LEU A 224 -1.78 19.15 -4.00
C LEU A 224 -1.35 19.22 -2.53
N SER A 225 -0.07 19.08 -2.26
CA SER A 225 0.48 19.07 -0.88
C SER A 225 0.81 20.45 -0.35
N GLY A 226 0.84 21.46 -1.23
CA GLY A 226 1.22 22.83 -0.90
C GLY A 226 0.03 23.80 -0.73
N PRO A 227 0.34 25.07 -0.44
CA PRO A 227 -0.67 26.11 -0.27
C PRO A 227 -1.31 26.57 -1.60
N CYS A 228 -0.86 26.05 -2.72
CA CYS A 228 -1.31 26.46 -4.06
C CYS A 228 -2.62 25.80 -4.49
N LEU A 229 -3.13 24.83 -3.75
CA LEU A 229 -4.42 24.20 -4.03
C LEU A 229 -5.56 25.16 -3.66
N ALA A 230 -6.24 25.70 -4.66
CA ALA A 230 -7.25 26.73 -4.45
C ALA A 230 -8.65 26.19 -4.08
N GLY A 231 -8.83 24.87 -3.98
CA GLY A 231 -10.08 24.26 -3.52
C GLY A 231 -10.50 23.01 -4.30
N PHE A 232 -11.76 22.63 -4.13
CA PHE A 232 -12.29 21.37 -4.66
C PHE A 232 -12.25 21.27 -6.20
N ASP A 233 -12.58 22.36 -6.91
CA ASP A 233 -12.63 22.30 -8.38
C ASP A 233 -11.23 22.19 -9.00
N ASP A 234 -10.22 22.83 -8.40
CA ASP A 234 -8.80 22.66 -8.81
C ASP A 234 -8.30 21.23 -8.50
N PHE A 235 -8.66 20.71 -7.32
CA PHE A 235 -8.36 19.32 -7.00
C PHE A 235 -8.92 18.35 -8.05
N CYS A 236 -10.18 18.54 -8.44
CA CYS A 236 -10.81 17.73 -9.48
C CYS A 236 -10.09 17.83 -10.82
N ALA A 237 -9.73 19.03 -11.25
CA ALA A 237 -9.00 19.24 -12.50
C ALA A 237 -7.63 18.55 -12.49
N ILE A 238 -6.90 18.63 -11.37
CA ILE A 238 -5.61 17.94 -11.21
C ILE A 238 -5.81 16.42 -11.25
N MET A 239 -6.82 15.87 -10.57
CA MET A 239 -7.08 14.42 -10.56
C MET A 239 -7.45 13.89 -11.95
N GLU A 240 -8.28 14.60 -12.71
CA GLU A 240 -8.62 14.23 -14.09
C GLU A 240 -7.39 14.24 -14.99
N HIS A 241 -6.61 15.32 -14.93
CA HIS A 241 -5.40 15.44 -15.72
C HIS A 241 -4.34 14.37 -15.37
N HIS A 242 -4.15 14.11 -14.08
CA HIS A 242 -3.25 13.05 -13.61
C HIS A 242 -3.66 11.67 -14.17
N GLU A 243 -4.97 11.36 -14.12
CA GLU A 243 -5.51 10.10 -14.67
C GLU A 243 -5.23 9.96 -16.16
N GLU A 244 -5.35 11.05 -16.93
CA GLU A 244 -5.04 11.07 -18.36
C GLU A 244 -3.54 10.85 -18.64
N VAL A 245 -2.66 11.54 -17.89
CA VAL A 245 -1.20 11.43 -18.04
C VAL A 245 -0.75 9.99 -17.74
N VAL A 246 -1.14 9.45 -16.60
CA VAL A 246 -0.77 8.08 -16.22
C VAL A 246 -1.38 7.07 -17.18
N GLY A 247 -2.65 7.24 -17.59
CA GLY A 247 -3.32 6.38 -18.56
C GLY A 247 -2.56 6.26 -19.89
N LYS A 248 -2.02 7.37 -20.40
CA LYS A 248 -1.14 7.39 -21.60
C LYS A 248 0.13 6.58 -21.35
N CYS A 249 0.78 6.76 -20.20
CA CYS A 249 2.02 6.04 -19.86
C CYS A 249 1.84 4.52 -19.82
N ILE A 250 0.69 4.03 -19.35
CA ILE A 250 0.41 2.60 -19.21
C ILE A 250 -0.49 2.04 -20.31
N CYS A 251 -0.91 2.87 -21.29
CA CYS A 251 -1.85 2.51 -22.37
C CYS A 251 -3.19 1.95 -21.87
N GLN A 252 -3.74 2.58 -20.83
CA GLN A 252 -5.07 2.28 -20.31
C GLN A 252 -5.96 3.52 -20.39
N ASN A 253 -7.24 3.30 -20.66
CA ASN A 253 -8.21 4.39 -20.64
C ASN A 253 -8.52 4.81 -19.19
N PRO A 254 -8.77 6.11 -18.95
CA PRO A 254 -9.26 6.59 -17.67
C PRO A 254 -10.47 5.80 -17.17
N LEU A 255 -10.47 5.46 -15.88
CA LEU A 255 -11.52 4.65 -15.25
C LEU A 255 -12.90 5.33 -15.33
N LYS A 256 -12.95 6.65 -15.43
CA LYS A 256 -14.16 7.44 -15.69
C LYS A 256 -14.97 6.94 -16.88
N SER A 257 -14.33 6.33 -17.88
CA SER A 257 -14.99 5.76 -19.04
C SER A 257 -16.01 4.65 -18.70
N GLN A 258 -15.85 3.98 -17.54
CA GLN A 258 -16.78 2.98 -17.02
C GLN A 258 -17.93 3.60 -16.19
N PHE A 259 -17.79 4.87 -15.77
CA PHE A 259 -18.74 5.62 -14.93
C PHE A 259 -19.13 6.94 -15.58
N LYS A 260 -19.48 6.92 -16.87
CA LYS A 260 -19.75 8.12 -17.67
C LYS A 260 -20.88 8.98 -17.10
N ASP A 261 -21.84 8.34 -16.44
CA ASP A 261 -23.02 8.93 -15.83
C ASP A 261 -22.77 9.47 -14.40
N PHE A 262 -21.61 9.22 -13.80
CA PHE A 262 -21.28 9.75 -12.48
C PHE A 262 -20.99 11.28 -12.55
N GLN A 263 -21.62 12.04 -11.66
CA GLN A 263 -21.41 13.49 -11.57
C GLN A 263 -20.20 13.80 -10.68
N GLY A 264 -19.00 13.77 -11.25
CA GLY A 264 -17.74 14.02 -10.55
C GLY A 264 -16.57 13.35 -11.22
N VAL A 265 -15.42 13.42 -10.58
CA VAL A 265 -14.17 12.81 -11.01
C VAL A 265 -14.08 11.38 -10.53
N ILE A 266 -13.55 10.49 -11.35
CA ILE A 266 -13.14 9.14 -11.00
C ILE A 266 -11.66 8.99 -11.33
N LYS A 267 -10.85 8.61 -10.34
CA LYS A 267 -9.41 8.43 -10.49
C LYS A 267 -8.96 7.08 -9.93
N SER A 268 -8.26 6.31 -10.73
CA SER A 268 -7.61 5.08 -10.32
C SER A 268 -6.56 5.32 -9.23
N LEU A 269 -6.33 4.36 -8.34
CA LEU A 269 -5.33 4.43 -7.29
C LEU A 269 -4.42 3.20 -7.34
N GLY A 270 -3.12 3.40 -7.18
CA GLY A 270 -2.15 2.31 -7.13
C GLY A 270 -2.04 1.55 -8.46
N ALA A 271 -2.22 0.23 -8.44
CA ALA A 271 -2.23 -0.58 -9.65
C ALA A 271 -3.60 -0.51 -10.32
N TRP A 272 -3.64 0.04 -11.54
CA TRP A 272 -4.88 0.25 -12.27
C TRP A 272 -5.58 -1.07 -12.65
N GLY A 273 -6.90 -1.01 -12.72
CA GLY A 273 -7.74 -2.15 -13.12
C GLY A 273 -8.30 -2.98 -11.96
N GLY A 274 -8.09 -2.54 -10.74
CA GLY A 274 -8.62 -3.18 -9.52
C GLY A 274 -8.39 -2.35 -8.27
N ASP A 275 -8.47 -2.98 -7.11
CA ASP A 275 -8.34 -2.37 -5.79
C ASP A 275 -9.33 -1.19 -5.59
N PHE A 276 -8.87 -0.02 -5.16
CA PHE A 276 -9.68 1.17 -4.94
C PHE A 276 -9.50 2.22 -6.04
N PHE A 277 -10.51 3.05 -6.20
CA PHE A 277 -10.42 4.33 -6.90
C PHE A 277 -10.96 5.47 -6.03
N LEU A 278 -10.55 6.69 -6.35
CA LEU A 278 -11.10 7.91 -5.79
C LEU A 278 -12.29 8.37 -6.62
N ALA A 279 -13.40 8.68 -5.96
CA ALA A 279 -14.51 9.44 -6.51
C ALA A 279 -14.58 10.80 -5.80
N ALA A 280 -14.45 11.90 -6.56
CA ALA A 280 -14.56 13.25 -6.04
C ALA A 280 -15.80 13.92 -6.63
N THR A 281 -16.73 14.39 -5.78
CA THR A 281 -18.04 14.91 -6.23
C THR A 281 -18.65 15.88 -5.23
N LYS A 282 -19.53 16.76 -5.73
CA LYS A 282 -20.38 17.63 -4.93
C LYS A 282 -21.72 16.96 -4.55
N LEU A 283 -21.97 15.72 -4.97
CA LEU A 283 -23.16 14.96 -4.58
C LEU A 283 -23.12 14.63 -3.08
N PRO A 284 -24.29 14.59 -2.42
CA PRO A 284 -24.39 14.11 -1.05
C PRO A 284 -23.92 12.65 -0.92
N GLU A 285 -23.34 12.27 0.21
CA GLU A 285 -22.85 10.91 0.48
C GLU A 285 -23.90 9.82 0.20
N THR A 286 -25.16 10.07 0.56
CA THR A 286 -26.27 9.13 0.32
C THR A 286 -26.47 8.83 -1.16
N GLU A 287 -26.31 9.82 -2.02
CA GLU A 287 -26.42 9.63 -3.48
C GLU A 287 -25.20 8.92 -4.03
N VAL A 288 -23.99 9.24 -3.54
CA VAL A 288 -22.75 8.55 -3.92
C VAL A 288 -22.83 7.06 -3.57
N ARG A 289 -23.19 6.73 -2.32
CA ARG A 289 -23.33 5.33 -1.90
C ARG A 289 -24.41 4.60 -2.70
N LYS A 290 -25.55 5.23 -2.95
CA LYS A 290 -26.63 4.68 -3.77
C LYS A 290 -26.19 4.42 -5.22
N TYR A 291 -25.46 5.37 -5.82
CA TYR A 291 -24.94 5.23 -7.17
C TYR A 291 -24.01 4.02 -7.28
N PHE A 292 -23.00 3.91 -6.42
CA PHE A 292 -22.04 2.81 -6.47
C PHE A 292 -22.65 1.48 -6.07
N GLN A 293 -23.58 1.46 -5.11
CA GLN A 293 -24.38 0.27 -4.77
C GLN A 293 -25.18 -0.23 -5.97
N GLY A 294 -25.76 0.67 -6.76
CA GLY A 294 -26.45 0.32 -8.02
C GLY A 294 -25.54 -0.29 -9.09
N LYS A 295 -24.22 -0.06 -8.99
CA LYS A 295 -23.19 -0.71 -9.82
C LYS A 295 -22.60 -1.97 -9.15
N GLY A 296 -23.11 -2.40 -7.98
CA GLY A 296 -22.59 -3.55 -7.22
C GLY A 296 -21.37 -3.25 -6.34
N LEU A 297 -20.94 -1.98 -6.24
CA LEU A 297 -19.79 -1.56 -5.45
C LEU A 297 -20.27 -1.04 -4.08
N THR A 298 -20.21 -1.88 -3.06
CA THR A 298 -20.79 -1.60 -1.74
C THR A 298 -19.77 -1.09 -0.72
N THR A 299 -18.48 -1.33 -0.93
CA THR A 299 -17.41 -0.85 -0.05
C THR A 299 -16.99 0.55 -0.48
N VAL A 300 -17.44 1.54 0.28
CA VAL A 300 -17.20 2.96 0.05
C VAL A 300 -16.80 3.61 1.37
N PHE A 301 -15.64 4.27 1.39
CA PHE A 301 -15.16 5.06 2.54
C PHE A 301 -15.09 6.53 2.15
N ARG A 302 -15.46 7.43 3.06
CA ARG A 302 -15.08 8.84 2.94
C ARG A 302 -13.61 9.01 3.29
N TYR A 303 -13.04 10.14 2.89
CA TYR A 303 -11.66 10.50 3.20
C TYR A 303 -11.37 10.44 4.70
N ASP A 304 -12.20 11.08 5.51
CA ASP A 304 -12.06 11.17 6.96
C ASP A 304 -12.36 9.85 7.71
N GLU A 305 -12.96 8.86 7.05
CA GLU A 305 -13.17 7.53 7.63
C GLU A 305 -11.91 6.67 7.55
N ILE A 306 -11.08 6.83 6.52
CA ILE A 306 -9.99 5.88 6.21
C ILE A 306 -8.59 6.51 6.22
N VAL A 307 -8.43 7.79 5.92
CA VAL A 307 -7.12 8.48 5.91
C VAL A 307 -6.79 9.01 7.31
N ILE A 308 -5.51 8.92 7.73
CA ILE A 308 -4.99 9.46 9.00
C ILE A 308 -5.01 10.97 8.99
#